data_57d0c180209973ffd2c168743e939364
#
_entry.id   57d0c180209973ffd2c168743e939364
#
_cell.length_a   1.000
_cell.length_b   1.000
_cell.length_c   1.000
_cell.angle_alpha   90.00
_cell.angle_beta   90.00
_cell.angle_gamma   90.00
#
_symmetry.space_group_name_H-M   'P 1'
#
loop_
_entity.id
_entity.type
_entity.pdbx_description
1 polymer ?
#
loop_
_entity_poly.entity_id
_entity_poly.type
_entity_poly.pdbx_seq_one_letter_code
_entity_poly.pdbx_strand_id
1 'polypeptide(L)'
;MIDVVIASYKEDLSWTDRLNANKVIYDKGETGNGIPLANIGREAHTYVHHIVENYKNLPEWTAFVQGNPFDHAPHVLTLINDFEKISGDNKKEKFYFLGKMIVQCDINGLPHHPGLDLAGFQVALFDTIVQMDMVFVAGAQFIVHRDLIKNKKLAFWKRMLKTFDGDSYPDAPWCAERLWTYIFNYHK
;
A
#
# COMPACT_ATOMS: atom_id res chain seq x y z
N MET A 1 -14.14 -11.05 -7.10
CA MET A 1 -14.09 -10.89 -5.61
C MET A 1 -12.77 -10.22 -5.23
N ILE A 2 -12.79 -9.27 -4.31
CA ILE A 2 -11.63 -8.50 -3.85
C ILE A 2 -11.27 -8.91 -2.42
N ASP A 3 -9.98 -9.02 -2.10
CA ASP A 3 -9.49 -9.13 -0.73
C ASP A 3 -9.10 -7.75 -0.20
N VAL A 4 -9.43 -7.48 1.07
CA VAL A 4 -9.10 -6.25 1.76
C VAL A 4 -8.06 -6.53 2.85
N VAL A 5 -6.85 -6.05 2.63
CA VAL A 5 -5.73 -6.17 3.57
C VAL A 5 -5.69 -4.93 4.45
N ILE A 6 -5.82 -5.13 5.75
CA ILE A 6 -5.97 -4.07 6.75
C ILE A 6 -4.75 -4.05 7.66
N ALA A 7 -4.02 -2.94 7.67
CA ALA A 7 -2.91 -2.71 8.58
C ALA A 7 -3.45 -2.06 9.86
N SER A 8 -3.70 -2.85 10.89
CA SER A 8 -4.25 -2.38 12.16
C SER A 8 -3.18 -2.28 13.25
N TYR A 9 -3.32 -1.26 14.11
CA TYR A 9 -2.56 -1.13 15.34
C TYR A 9 -3.48 -1.28 16.57
N LYS A 10 -4.31 -0.26 16.85
CA LYS A 10 -5.26 -0.27 17.99
C LYS A 10 -6.56 0.46 17.62
N GLU A 11 -6.80 0.63 16.34
CA GLU A 11 -8.00 1.33 15.84
C GLU A 11 -9.25 0.50 16.08
N ASP A 12 -10.40 1.17 16.13
CA ASP A 12 -11.71 0.52 16.05
C ASP A 12 -11.93 -0.02 14.65
N LEU A 13 -12.06 -1.34 14.56
CA LEU A 13 -12.27 -2.06 13.31
C LEU A 13 -13.76 -2.39 13.03
N SER A 14 -14.70 -1.87 13.80
CA SER A 14 -16.16 -2.12 13.62
C SER A 14 -16.65 -1.75 12.23
N TRP A 15 -15.99 -0.79 11.57
CA TRP A 15 -16.30 -0.42 10.19
C TRP A 15 -16.13 -1.57 9.20
N THR A 16 -15.26 -2.53 9.51
CA THR A 16 -14.97 -3.68 8.63
C THR A 16 -16.16 -4.64 8.51
N ASP A 17 -17.11 -4.60 9.43
CA ASP A 17 -18.34 -5.43 9.37
C ASP A 17 -19.27 -4.99 8.25
N ARG A 18 -19.05 -3.80 7.69
CA ARG A 18 -19.79 -3.27 6.54
C ARG A 18 -19.13 -3.56 5.19
N LEU A 19 -18.00 -4.29 5.18
CA LEU A 19 -17.34 -4.69 3.94
C LEU A 19 -17.95 -5.96 3.36
N ASN A 20 -18.33 -5.90 2.08
CA ASN A 20 -18.75 -7.04 1.27
C ASN A 20 -17.54 -7.69 0.57
N ALA A 21 -16.49 -8.03 1.33
CA ALA A 21 -15.22 -8.51 0.81
C ALA A 21 -14.55 -9.46 1.80
N ASN A 22 -13.62 -10.27 1.32
CA ASN A 22 -12.78 -11.05 2.22
C ASN A 22 -11.80 -10.12 2.95
N LYS A 23 -11.69 -10.27 4.27
CA LYS A 23 -10.88 -9.42 5.15
C LYS A 23 -9.64 -10.16 5.62
N VAL A 24 -8.46 -9.54 5.46
CA VAL A 24 -7.19 -10.03 6.02
C VAL A 24 -6.64 -8.93 6.92
N ILE A 25 -6.86 -9.06 8.22
CA ILE A 25 -6.45 -8.09 9.22
C ILE A 25 -5.10 -8.49 9.79
N TYR A 26 -4.10 -7.61 9.71
CA TYR A 26 -2.82 -7.74 10.39
C TYR A 26 -2.82 -6.86 11.63
N ASP A 27 -2.64 -7.49 12.79
CA ASP A 27 -2.66 -6.84 14.10
C ASP A 27 -1.23 -6.53 14.55
N LYS A 28 -0.87 -5.27 14.52
CA LYS A 28 0.42 -4.72 14.98
C LYS A 28 0.32 -4.16 16.40
N GLY A 29 -0.87 -4.15 16.99
CA GLY A 29 -1.19 -3.57 18.30
C GLY A 29 -1.37 -4.60 19.40
N GLU A 30 -1.20 -5.89 19.09
CA GLU A 30 -1.38 -7.00 20.03
C GLU A 30 -2.80 -7.02 20.65
N THR A 31 -3.80 -6.65 19.85
CA THR A 31 -5.21 -6.56 20.28
C THR A 31 -5.93 -7.91 20.24
N GLY A 32 -5.37 -8.89 19.51
CA GLY A 32 -6.00 -10.19 19.27
C GLY A 32 -7.05 -10.18 18.16
N ASN A 33 -7.20 -9.07 17.42
CA ASN A 33 -8.23 -8.89 16.40
C ASN A 33 -7.76 -9.23 14.97
N GLY A 34 -6.64 -9.93 14.82
CA GLY A 34 -6.11 -10.28 13.52
C GLY A 34 -4.87 -11.17 13.56
N ILE A 35 -4.18 -11.29 12.44
CA ILE A 35 -2.92 -12.00 12.31
C ILE A 35 -1.82 -11.17 12.98
N PRO A 36 -1.12 -11.68 14.01
CA PRO A 36 -0.07 -10.92 14.67
C PRO A 36 1.05 -10.52 13.71
N LEU A 37 1.46 -9.25 13.75
CA LEU A 37 2.55 -8.72 12.95
C LEU A 37 3.35 -7.68 13.75
N ALA A 38 4.68 -7.68 13.60
CA ALA A 38 5.54 -6.73 14.28
C ALA A 38 5.16 -5.27 13.95
N ASN A 39 5.16 -4.39 14.96
CA ASN A 39 4.84 -2.98 14.77
C ASN A 39 6.05 -2.19 14.25
N ILE A 40 6.45 -2.48 13.03
CA ILE A 40 7.52 -1.80 12.29
C ILE A 40 6.99 -1.34 10.94
N GLY A 41 7.62 -0.35 10.32
CA GLY A 41 7.39 0.03 8.91
C GLY A 41 5.96 0.46 8.57
N ARG A 42 5.16 0.87 9.56
CA ARG A 42 3.78 1.37 9.38
C ARG A 42 2.93 0.40 8.52
N GLU A 43 1.96 0.93 7.76
CA GLU A 43 1.13 0.14 6.83
C GLU A 43 1.93 -0.47 5.67
N ALA A 44 3.00 0.19 5.21
CA ALA A 44 3.81 -0.28 4.09
C ALA A 44 4.44 -1.66 4.37
N HIS A 45 4.94 -1.88 5.60
CA HIS A 45 5.42 -3.19 6.02
C HIS A 45 4.32 -4.26 5.92
N THR A 46 3.12 -3.97 6.40
CA THR A 46 1.98 -4.91 6.32
C THR A 46 1.65 -5.27 4.89
N TYR A 47 1.59 -4.29 4.00
CA TYR A 47 1.25 -4.50 2.59
C TYR A 47 2.28 -5.39 1.88
N VAL A 48 3.55 -5.07 2.07
CA VAL A 48 4.64 -5.87 1.47
C VAL A 48 4.74 -7.25 2.11
N HIS A 49 4.54 -7.37 3.43
CA HIS A 49 4.48 -8.67 4.11
C HIS A 49 3.37 -9.54 3.51
N HIS A 50 2.15 -9.01 3.37
CA HIS A 50 1.04 -9.71 2.73
C HIS A 50 1.38 -10.18 1.32
N ILE A 51 1.97 -9.31 0.50
CA ILE A 51 2.40 -9.65 -0.86
C ILE A 51 3.41 -10.79 -0.85
N VAL A 52 4.41 -10.76 0.03
CA VAL A 52 5.46 -11.79 0.11
C VAL A 52 4.88 -13.15 0.48
N GLU A 53 4.07 -13.19 1.53
CA GLU A 53 3.46 -14.44 2.03
C GLU A 53 2.47 -15.05 1.04
N ASN A 54 1.72 -14.21 0.32
CA ASN A 54 0.66 -14.67 -0.58
C ASN A 54 1.04 -14.60 -2.07
N TYR A 55 2.29 -14.35 -2.42
CA TYR A 55 2.73 -14.05 -3.79
C TYR A 55 2.25 -15.07 -4.84
N LYS A 56 2.20 -16.36 -4.49
CA LYS A 56 1.74 -17.42 -5.40
C LYS A 56 0.22 -17.45 -5.54
N ASN A 57 -0.50 -17.05 -4.50
CA ASN A 57 -1.95 -17.22 -4.34
C ASN A 57 -2.70 -15.88 -4.23
N LEU A 58 -2.12 -14.78 -4.73
CA LEU A 58 -2.77 -13.47 -4.72
C LEU A 58 -4.13 -13.54 -5.40
N PRO A 59 -5.19 -12.95 -4.83
CA PRO A 59 -6.47 -12.78 -5.49
C PRO A 59 -6.31 -11.91 -6.74
N GLU A 60 -7.32 -11.85 -7.57
CA GLU A 60 -7.30 -10.98 -8.74
C GLU A 60 -7.11 -9.51 -8.36
N TRP A 61 -7.81 -9.08 -7.32
CA TRP A 61 -7.75 -7.73 -6.79
C TRP A 61 -7.48 -7.72 -5.29
N THR A 62 -6.65 -6.78 -4.86
CA THR A 62 -6.36 -6.54 -3.44
C THR A 62 -6.52 -5.07 -3.13
N ALA A 63 -7.32 -4.74 -2.14
CA ALA A 63 -7.35 -3.42 -1.52
C ALA A 63 -6.41 -3.39 -0.32
N PHE A 64 -5.54 -2.40 -0.26
CA PHE A 64 -4.66 -2.15 0.87
C PHE A 64 -5.12 -0.90 1.61
N VAL A 65 -5.41 -1.03 2.91
CA VAL A 65 -5.97 0.05 3.73
C VAL A 65 -5.39 0.08 5.14
N GLN A 66 -5.45 1.25 5.76
CA GLN A 66 -5.10 1.45 7.17
C GLN A 66 -6.23 0.96 8.09
N GLY A 67 -5.95 0.76 9.39
CA GLY A 67 -6.93 0.38 10.40
C GLY A 67 -8.02 1.43 10.60
N ASN A 68 -7.65 2.73 10.56
CA ASN A 68 -8.59 3.84 10.38
C ASN A 68 -8.36 4.49 9.01
N PRO A 69 -9.09 4.09 7.97
CA PRO A 69 -8.86 4.60 6.62
C PRO A 69 -9.48 5.97 6.35
N PHE A 70 -10.44 6.43 7.16
CA PHE A 70 -11.38 7.50 6.81
C PHE A 70 -10.76 8.89 6.71
N ASP A 71 -9.68 9.16 7.43
CA ASP A 71 -8.98 10.45 7.38
C ASP A 71 -8.48 10.77 5.97
N HIS A 72 -7.97 9.76 5.27
CA HIS A 72 -7.43 9.87 3.93
C HIS A 72 -8.39 9.34 2.86
N ALA A 73 -9.23 8.34 3.18
CA ALA A 73 -10.15 7.68 2.25
C ALA A 73 -11.59 7.64 2.79
N PRO A 74 -12.29 8.79 2.87
CA PRO A 74 -13.63 8.87 3.49
C PRO A 74 -14.67 8.03 2.78
N HIS A 75 -14.48 7.67 1.52
CA HIS A 75 -15.38 6.87 0.70
C HIS A 75 -14.94 5.41 0.53
N VAL A 76 -13.98 4.94 1.34
CA VAL A 76 -13.35 3.62 1.19
C VAL A 76 -14.38 2.48 1.17
N LEU A 77 -15.39 2.51 2.02
CA LEU A 77 -16.44 1.49 2.06
C LEU A 77 -17.23 1.41 0.76
N THR A 78 -17.68 2.55 0.25
CA THR A 78 -18.43 2.61 -1.01
C THR A 78 -17.55 2.12 -2.17
N LEU A 79 -16.30 2.61 -2.26
CA LEU A 79 -15.38 2.24 -3.33
C LEU A 79 -15.05 0.75 -3.34
N ILE A 80 -14.89 0.13 -2.17
CA ILE A 80 -14.61 -1.31 -2.08
C ILE A 80 -15.88 -2.13 -2.35
N ASN A 81 -17.02 -1.78 -1.75
CA ASN A 81 -18.26 -2.55 -1.90
C ASN A 81 -18.82 -2.49 -3.33
N ASP A 82 -18.64 -1.36 -4.03
CA ASP A 82 -19.07 -1.17 -5.41
C ASP A 82 -17.96 -1.49 -6.44
N PHE A 83 -16.84 -2.05 -5.99
CA PHE A 83 -15.64 -2.20 -6.84
C PHE A 83 -15.88 -3.03 -8.10
N GLU A 84 -16.67 -4.09 -8.04
CA GLU A 84 -16.98 -4.92 -9.23
C GLU A 84 -17.66 -4.10 -10.33
N LYS A 85 -18.53 -3.16 -9.96
CA LYS A 85 -19.16 -2.22 -10.89
C LYS A 85 -18.15 -1.24 -11.44
N ILE A 86 -17.35 -0.61 -10.55
CA ILE A 86 -16.33 0.38 -10.95
C ILE A 86 -15.29 -0.23 -11.90
N SER A 87 -14.80 -1.42 -11.59
CA SER A 87 -13.80 -2.12 -12.42
C SER A 87 -14.39 -2.67 -13.72
N GLY A 88 -15.68 -3.04 -13.72
CA GLY A 88 -16.37 -3.52 -14.91
C GLY A 88 -16.51 -2.45 -15.99
N ASP A 89 -16.66 -1.20 -15.62
CA ASP A 89 -16.77 -0.05 -16.52
C ASP A 89 -15.41 0.33 -17.14
N ASN A 90 -14.29 -0.03 -16.49
CA ASN A 90 -12.94 0.30 -16.95
C ASN A 90 -11.96 -0.89 -16.88
N LYS A 91 -12.17 -1.89 -17.74
CA LYS A 91 -11.38 -3.13 -17.78
C LYS A 91 -9.86 -2.96 -18.04
N LYS A 92 -9.43 -1.77 -18.47
CA LYS A 92 -8.00 -1.48 -18.73
C LYS A 92 -7.27 -0.99 -17.49
N GLU A 93 -8.02 -0.44 -16.53
CA GLU A 93 -7.43 0.10 -15.30
C GLU A 93 -7.09 -1.04 -14.34
N LYS A 94 -5.86 -1.06 -13.83
CA LYS A 94 -5.35 -2.08 -12.91
C LYS A 94 -4.92 -1.54 -11.56
N PHE A 95 -5.11 -0.23 -11.33
CA PHE A 95 -4.77 0.45 -10.09
C PHE A 95 -5.76 1.58 -9.81
N TYR A 96 -6.29 1.63 -8.59
CA TYR A 96 -7.26 2.63 -8.16
C TYR A 96 -6.83 3.23 -6.82
N PHE A 97 -6.73 4.55 -6.76
CA PHE A 97 -6.59 5.25 -5.50
C PHE A 97 -7.89 5.20 -4.69
N LEU A 98 -7.77 4.94 -3.39
CA LEU A 98 -8.89 5.04 -2.44
C LEU A 98 -8.91 6.38 -1.70
N GLY A 99 -7.75 7.01 -1.55
CA GLY A 99 -7.63 8.28 -0.87
C GLY A 99 -8.10 9.47 -1.71
N LYS A 100 -8.48 10.54 -1.03
CA LYS A 100 -9.02 11.77 -1.64
C LYS A 100 -7.94 12.76 -2.07
N MET A 101 -6.73 12.68 -1.51
CA MET A 101 -5.68 13.68 -1.74
C MET A 101 -4.56 13.08 -2.59
N ILE A 102 -4.60 13.40 -3.87
CA ILE A 102 -3.53 13.06 -4.82
C ILE A 102 -2.45 14.14 -4.72
N VAL A 103 -1.21 13.74 -4.56
CA VAL A 103 -0.05 14.62 -4.37
C VAL A 103 1.01 14.27 -5.40
N GLN A 104 1.68 15.30 -5.92
CA GLN A 104 2.85 15.16 -6.79
C GLN A 104 4.10 15.66 -6.05
N CYS A 105 5.18 14.93 -6.15
CA CYS A 105 6.48 15.33 -5.62
C CYS A 105 7.61 14.88 -6.55
N ASP A 106 8.75 15.54 -6.46
CA ASP A 106 10.00 15.13 -7.10
C ASP A 106 10.87 14.28 -6.16
N ILE A 107 12.10 14.04 -6.56
CA ILE A 107 13.09 13.27 -5.80
C ILE A 107 13.47 13.91 -4.44
N ASN A 108 13.24 15.22 -4.28
CA ASN A 108 13.51 15.94 -3.04
C ASN A 108 12.34 15.84 -2.04
N GLY A 109 11.23 15.21 -2.43
CA GLY A 109 10.05 15.02 -1.60
C GLY A 109 9.16 16.27 -1.52
N LEU A 110 8.54 16.47 -0.35
CA LEU A 110 7.62 17.56 -0.08
C LEU A 110 8.06 18.41 1.11
N PRO A 111 7.73 19.70 1.14
CA PRO A 111 8.14 20.60 2.23
C PRO A 111 7.70 20.14 3.64
N HIS A 112 6.56 19.43 3.74
CA HIS A 112 6.06 18.93 5.04
C HIS A 112 6.76 17.64 5.52
N HIS A 113 7.60 17.03 4.66
CA HIS A 113 8.48 15.90 5.00
C HIS A 113 9.88 16.17 4.43
N PRO A 114 10.59 17.18 4.94
CA PRO A 114 11.93 17.49 4.47
C PRO A 114 12.89 16.37 4.88
N GLY A 115 13.83 16.06 4.00
CA GLY A 115 14.92 15.13 4.31
C GLY A 115 14.61 13.64 4.10
N LEU A 116 13.49 13.29 3.47
CA LEU A 116 13.26 11.90 3.07
C LEU A 116 14.32 11.47 2.05
N ASP A 117 15.04 10.39 2.33
CA ASP A 117 16.02 9.81 1.40
C ASP A 117 15.32 8.95 0.32
N LEU A 118 14.54 9.63 -0.55
CA LEU A 118 13.87 8.99 -1.69
C LEU A 118 14.88 8.41 -2.69
N ALA A 119 16.02 9.06 -2.87
CA ALA A 119 17.07 8.62 -3.77
C ALA A 119 17.71 7.32 -3.26
N GLY A 120 18.14 7.29 -2.00
CA GLY A 120 18.72 6.09 -1.39
C GLY A 120 17.72 4.94 -1.35
N PHE A 121 16.47 5.21 -1.03
CA PHE A 121 15.43 4.18 -1.05
C PHE A 121 15.17 3.62 -2.45
N GLN A 122 15.19 4.45 -3.50
CA GLN A 122 15.10 4.01 -4.90
C GLN A 122 16.29 3.13 -5.28
N VAL A 123 17.52 3.53 -4.92
CA VAL A 123 18.72 2.72 -5.17
C VAL A 123 18.59 1.37 -4.47
N ALA A 124 18.16 1.33 -3.22
CA ALA A 124 17.97 0.09 -2.47
C ALA A 124 16.97 -0.87 -3.13
N LEU A 125 15.93 -0.33 -3.81
CA LEU A 125 14.90 -1.15 -4.45
C LEU A 125 15.17 -1.47 -5.92
N PHE A 126 15.72 -0.51 -6.68
CA PHE A 126 15.76 -0.58 -8.14
C PHE A 126 17.19 -0.59 -8.70
N ASP A 127 18.20 -0.46 -7.84
CA ASP A 127 19.61 -0.32 -8.22
C ASP A 127 19.88 0.95 -9.08
N THR A 128 18.97 1.92 -9.06
CA THR A 128 19.05 3.17 -9.83
C THR A 128 18.17 4.26 -9.21
N ILE A 129 18.46 5.51 -9.56
CA ILE A 129 17.62 6.66 -9.23
C ILE A 129 16.77 7.01 -10.45
N VAL A 130 15.47 7.13 -10.24
CA VAL A 130 14.53 7.60 -11.25
C VAL A 130 14.22 9.06 -10.97
N GLN A 131 14.69 9.94 -11.86
CA GLN A 131 14.39 11.36 -11.79
C GLN A 131 13.10 11.65 -12.55
N MET A 132 11.98 11.44 -11.89
CA MET A 132 10.67 11.77 -12.43
C MET A 132 9.76 12.25 -11.30
N ASP A 133 8.74 12.99 -11.67
CA ASP A 133 7.69 13.34 -10.74
C ASP A 133 6.93 12.08 -10.30
N MET A 134 6.78 11.94 -8.99
CA MET A 134 6.04 10.85 -8.38
C MET A 134 4.64 11.34 -8.01
N VAL A 135 3.63 10.58 -8.41
CA VAL A 135 2.23 10.82 -8.02
C VAL A 135 1.82 9.78 -7.01
N PHE A 136 1.31 10.20 -5.88
CA PHE A 136 0.86 9.31 -4.82
C PHE A 136 -0.41 9.82 -4.13
N VAL A 137 -1.02 8.98 -3.33
CA VAL A 137 -2.17 9.33 -2.50
C VAL A 137 -1.76 9.30 -1.04
N ALA A 138 -2.04 10.40 -0.33
CA ALA A 138 -1.80 10.47 1.09
C ALA A 138 -2.56 9.35 1.83
N GLY A 139 -1.84 8.67 2.76
CA GLY A 139 -2.35 7.53 3.50
C GLY A 139 -2.11 6.18 2.83
N ALA A 140 -1.49 6.14 1.64
CA ALA A 140 -1.09 4.91 0.95
C ALA A 140 -2.21 3.87 0.82
N GLN A 141 -3.44 4.31 0.45
CA GLN A 141 -4.60 3.43 0.33
C GLN A 141 -5.01 3.27 -1.13
N PHE A 142 -5.06 2.03 -1.60
CA PHE A 142 -5.31 1.74 -3.02
C PHE A 142 -5.85 0.32 -3.24
N ILE A 143 -6.44 0.10 -4.43
CA ILE A 143 -6.78 -1.22 -4.97
C ILE A 143 -5.82 -1.51 -6.12
N VAL A 144 -5.28 -2.71 -6.15
CA VAL A 144 -4.33 -3.12 -7.19
C VAL A 144 -4.64 -4.52 -7.72
N HIS A 145 -4.50 -4.67 -9.04
CA HIS A 145 -4.61 -5.97 -9.70
C HIS A 145 -3.32 -6.78 -9.50
N ARG A 146 -3.46 -8.09 -9.28
CA ARG A 146 -2.30 -9.00 -9.07
C ARG A 146 -1.24 -8.97 -10.16
N ASP A 147 -1.61 -8.66 -11.42
CA ASP A 147 -0.63 -8.58 -12.50
C ASP A 147 0.39 -7.48 -12.25
N LEU A 148 -0.03 -6.31 -11.72
CA LEU A 148 0.88 -5.23 -11.37
C LEU A 148 1.84 -5.65 -10.23
N ILE A 149 1.34 -6.40 -9.25
CA ILE A 149 2.18 -6.97 -8.20
C ILE A 149 3.19 -7.97 -8.81
N LYS A 150 2.73 -8.84 -9.71
CA LYS A 150 3.54 -9.88 -10.34
C LYS A 150 4.50 -9.37 -11.42
N ASN A 151 4.36 -8.12 -11.87
CA ASN A 151 5.38 -7.45 -12.69
C ASN A 151 6.73 -7.32 -11.98
N LYS A 152 6.73 -7.34 -10.64
CA LYS A 152 7.95 -7.46 -9.83
C LYS A 152 8.09 -8.90 -9.34
N LYS A 153 9.29 -9.48 -9.46
CA LYS A 153 9.57 -10.83 -8.93
C LYS A 153 9.47 -10.85 -7.41
N LEU A 154 9.19 -12.02 -6.83
CA LEU A 154 9.14 -12.19 -5.36
C LEU A 154 10.41 -11.69 -4.66
N ALA A 155 11.58 -11.81 -5.30
CA ALA A 155 12.85 -11.32 -4.75
C ALA A 155 12.85 -9.80 -4.53
N PHE A 156 12.18 -9.01 -5.41
CA PHE A 156 11.99 -7.57 -5.22
C PHE A 156 11.18 -7.29 -3.95
N TRP A 157 10.04 -7.95 -3.78
CA TRP A 157 9.18 -7.76 -2.61
C TRP A 157 9.88 -8.16 -1.31
N LYS A 158 10.66 -9.25 -1.32
CA LYS A 158 11.48 -9.64 -0.18
C LYS A 158 12.58 -8.62 0.14
N ARG A 159 13.19 -8.00 -0.88
CA ARG A 159 14.15 -6.91 -0.70
C ARG A 159 13.47 -5.68 -0.09
N MET A 160 12.32 -5.28 -0.62
CA MET A 160 11.53 -4.18 -0.07
C MET A 160 11.09 -4.45 1.38
N LEU A 161 10.67 -5.67 1.72
CA LEU A 161 10.29 -6.02 3.08
C LEU A 161 11.42 -5.79 4.08
N LYS A 162 12.66 -6.07 3.70
CA LYS A 162 13.84 -5.84 4.54
C LYS A 162 14.13 -4.38 4.83
N THR A 163 13.70 -3.45 3.99
CA THR A 163 13.89 -2.01 4.25
C THR A 163 13.03 -1.48 5.38
N PHE A 164 12.04 -2.25 5.83
CA PHE A 164 11.15 -1.89 6.92
C PHE A 164 11.59 -2.43 8.29
N ASP A 165 12.81 -2.94 8.41
CA ASP A 165 13.36 -3.43 9.69
C ASP A 165 13.52 -2.32 10.76
N GLY A 166 13.45 -1.05 10.33
CA GLY A 166 13.51 0.12 11.19
C GLY A 166 14.92 0.69 11.39
N ASP A 167 15.96 -0.07 11.08
CA ASP A 167 17.36 0.32 11.33
C ASP A 167 18.01 0.97 10.11
N SER A 168 17.92 0.30 8.96
CA SER A 168 18.65 0.72 7.76
C SER A 168 18.01 1.92 7.04
N TYR A 169 16.67 1.99 7.08
CA TYR A 169 15.88 3.05 6.42
C TYR A 169 14.70 3.47 7.29
N PRO A 170 14.91 4.33 8.30
CA PRO A 170 13.83 4.75 9.22
C PRO A 170 12.63 5.36 8.51
N ASP A 171 12.88 6.06 7.38
CA ASP A 171 11.87 6.75 6.59
C ASP A 171 11.27 5.88 5.47
N ALA A 172 11.66 4.60 5.38
CA ALA A 172 11.19 3.68 4.34
C ALA A 172 9.66 3.68 4.13
N PRO A 173 8.81 3.73 5.17
CA PRO A 173 7.36 3.73 4.97
C PRO A 173 6.87 4.96 4.19
N TRP A 174 7.41 6.15 4.50
CA TRP A 174 7.06 7.38 3.80
C TRP A 174 7.64 7.43 2.39
N CYS A 175 8.82 6.87 2.18
CA CYS A 175 9.39 6.70 0.84
C CYS A 175 8.52 5.75 0.00
N ALA A 176 8.08 4.63 0.58
CA ALA A 176 7.20 3.67 -0.08
C ALA A 176 5.85 4.31 -0.48
N GLU A 177 5.25 5.13 0.41
CA GLU A 177 4.00 5.84 0.11
C GLU A 177 4.09 6.63 -1.20
N ARG A 178 5.21 7.30 -1.43
CA ARG A 178 5.44 8.12 -2.63
C ARG A 178 5.72 7.30 -3.88
N LEU A 179 6.16 6.06 -3.71
CA LEU A 179 6.63 5.21 -4.80
C LEU A 179 5.65 4.12 -5.24
N TRP A 180 4.50 3.96 -4.59
CA TRP A 180 3.58 2.88 -4.93
C TRP A 180 3.19 2.86 -6.40
N THR A 181 2.85 4.02 -6.99
CA THR A 181 2.52 4.11 -8.42
C THR A 181 3.67 3.70 -9.30
N TYR A 182 4.89 4.12 -8.96
CA TYR A 182 6.09 3.72 -9.67
C TYR A 182 6.40 2.23 -9.52
N ILE A 183 6.29 1.70 -8.29
CA ILE A 183 6.50 0.28 -8.00
C ILE A 183 5.57 -0.60 -8.86
N PHE A 184 4.32 -0.19 -9.02
CA PHE A 184 3.33 -0.90 -9.82
C PHE A 184 3.37 -0.56 -11.32
N ASN A 185 4.33 0.27 -11.77
CA ASN A 185 4.42 0.76 -13.14
C ASN A 185 3.12 1.46 -13.60
N TYR A 186 2.50 2.16 -12.68
CA TYR A 186 1.29 2.93 -12.93
C TYR A 186 1.68 4.39 -13.16
N HIS A 187 1.88 4.75 -14.43
CA HIS A 187 2.20 6.09 -14.86
C HIS A 187 1.02 6.60 -15.71
N LYS A 188 0.30 7.60 -15.21
CA LYS A 188 -0.68 8.38 -15.99
C LYS A 188 -0.09 9.72 -16.35
#